data_d1ee5bf3b542714d77a091887ca119d9
#
_entry.id   d1ee5bf3b542714d77a091887ca119d9
#
_cell.length_a   1.000
_cell.length_b   1.000
_cell.length_c   1.000
_cell.angle_alpha   90.00
_cell.angle_beta   90.00
_cell.angle_gamma   90.00
#
_symmetry.space_group_name_H-M   'P 1'
#
loop_
_entity.id
_entity.type
_entity.pdbx_description
1 polymer ?
#
loop_
_entity_poly.entity_id
_entity_poly.type
_entity_poly.pdbx_seq_one_letter_code
_entity_poly.pdbx_strand_id
1 'polypeptide(L)' 'MPDKKIYAPMLKSYPDILNIHELCEVLAISTKTGYKLLREGKISSVKVGRTYRIPKVSLLSYMKIMNPPQRG' A
#
# COMPACT_ATOMS: atom_id res chain seq x y z
N MET A 1 -14.69 -9.99 -10.88
CA MET A 1 -14.05 -10.09 -9.86
C MET A 1 -12.78 -9.38 -9.79
N PRO A 2 -12.57 -8.62 -8.87
CA PRO A 2 -11.34 -7.90 -8.75
C PRO A 2 -10.25 -8.89 -8.53
N ASP A 3 -9.16 -8.63 -9.15
CA ASP A 3 -8.04 -9.48 -8.95
C ASP A 3 -6.83 -8.64 -9.15
N LYS A 4 -5.69 -9.26 -9.29
CA LYS A 4 -4.47 -8.52 -9.41
C LYS A 4 -4.43 -7.60 -10.57
N LYS A 5 -5.17 -7.84 -11.59
CA LYS A 5 -5.15 -6.98 -12.75
C LYS A 5 -5.67 -5.61 -12.44
N ILE A 6 -6.55 -5.50 -11.47
CA ILE A 6 -7.08 -4.21 -11.11
C ILE A 6 -6.06 -3.40 -10.34
N TYR A 7 -5.33 -4.05 -9.46
CA TYR A 7 -4.35 -3.34 -8.66
C TYR A 7 -3.16 -2.90 -9.47
N ALA A 8 -2.67 -3.74 -10.35
CA ALA A 8 -1.49 -3.40 -11.11
C ALA A 8 -1.66 -2.14 -11.97
N PRO A 9 -2.71 -2.06 -12.79
CA PRO A 9 -2.91 -0.84 -13.56
C PRO A 9 -3.15 0.38 -12.69
N MET A 10 -3.85 0.19 -11.57
CA MET A 10 -4.11 1.28 -10.69
C MET A 10 -2.82 1.84 -10.12
N LEU A 11 -1.92 0.98 -9.72
CA LEU A 11 -0.67 1.40 -9.14
C LEU A 11 0.32 1.94 -10.16
N LYS A 12 0.11 1.69 -11.42
CA LYS A 12 0.99 2.22 -12.44
C LYS A 12 0.93 3.73 -12.53
N SER A 13 -0.16 4.32 -12.15
CA SER A 13 -0.26 5.76 -12.19
C SER A 13 0.35 6.42 -10.96
N TYR A 14 0.82 5.64 -10.01
CA TYR A 14 1.47 6.17 -8.82
C TYR A 14 2.98 6.05 -8.96
N PRO A 15 3.72 6.92 -8.27
CA PRO A 15 5.19 6.81 -8.31
C PRO A 15 5.66 5.57 -7.57
N ASP A 16 6.92 5.22 -7.77
CA ASP A 16 7.48 4.05 -7.10
C ASP A 16 7.49 4.17 -5.59
N ILE A 17 7.59 5.40 -5.09
CA ILE A 17 7.55 5.66 -3.65
C ILE A 17 6.31 6.47 -3.37
N LEU A 18 5.48 5.97 -2.48
CA LEU A 18 4.22 6.61 -2.15
C LEU A 18 4.31 7.39 -0.85
N ASN A 19 3.48 8.42 -0.73
CA ASN A 19 3.35 9.13 0.54
C ASN A 19 2.12 8.56 1.24
N ILE A 20 1.86 9.07 2.46
CA ILE A 20 0.75 8.54 3.25
C ILE A 20 -0.61 8.74 2.58
N HIS A 21 -0.78 9.84 1.89
CA HIS A 21 -2.05 10.12 1.22
C HIS A 21 -2.29 9.14 0.08
N GLU A 22 -1.25 8.85 -0.68
CA GLU A 22 -1.37 7.92 -1.79
C GLU A 22 -1.63 6.51 -1.28
N LEU A 23 -0.96 6.14 -0.20
CA LEU A 23 -1.17 4.84 0.42
C LEU A 23 -2.64 4.67 0.83
N CYS A 24 -3.16 5.68 1.49
CA CYS A 24 -4.54 5.62 1.97
C CYS A 24 -5.54 5.63 0.84
N GLU A 25 -5.22 6.32 -0.23
CA GLU A 25 -6.06 6.34 -1.40
C GLU A 25 -6.19 4.96 -2.01
N VAL A 26 -5.05 4.30 -2.17
CA VAL A 26 -5.03 2.96 -2.77
C VAL A 26 -5.79 1.96 -1.91
N LEU A 27 -5.62 2.05 -0.59
CA LEU A 27 -6.27 1.11 0.31
C LEU A 27 -7.67 1.55 0.73
N ALA A 28 -8.06 2.75 0.35
CA ALA A 28 -9.37 3.31 0.71
C ALA A 28 -9.54 3.36 2.23
N ILE A 29 -8.53 3.85 2.93
CA ILE A 29 -8.56 3.96 4.39
C ILE A 29 -8.24 5.39 4.79
N SER A 30 -8.49 5.72 6.05
CA SER A 30 -8.16 7.04 6.56
C SER A 30 -6.66 7.13 6.84
N THR A 31 -6.15 8.34 6.92
CA THR A 31 -4.73 8.53 7.23
C THR A 31 -4.40 7.96 8.60
N LYS A 32 -5.33 8.04 9.53
CA LYS A 32 -5.11 7.49 10.85
C LYS A 32 -4.84 6.00 10.77
N THR A 33 -5.63 5.29 10.00
CA THR A 33 -5.45 3.86 9.81
C THR A 33 -4.15 3.59 9.05
N GLY A 34 -3.85 4.42 8.06
CA GLY A 34 -2.61 4.28 7.31
C GLY A 34 -1.38 4.38 8.20
N TYR A 35 -1.35 5.40 9.05
CA TYR A 35 -0.22 5.56 9.96
C TYR A 35 -0.12 4.39 10.94
N LYS A 36 -1.27 3.87 11.34
CA LYS A 36 -1.26 2.73 12.25
C LYS A 36 -0.60 1.52 11.59
N LEU A 37 -0.94 1.26 10.33
CA LEU A 37 -0.35 0.15 9.60
C LEU A 37 1.17 0.29 9.49
N LEU A 38 1.62 1.50 9.23
CA LEU A 38 3.06 1.75 9.11
C LEU A 38 3.76 1.59 10.46
N ARG A 39 3.14 2.11 11.51
CA ARG A 39 3.72 2.00 12.83
C ARG A 39 3.80 0.57 13.32
N GLU A 40 2.83 -0.24 12.95
CA GLU A 40 2.80 -1.63 13.36
C GLU A 40 3.67 -2.52 12.48
N GLY A 41 4.28 -1.94 11.47
CA GLY A 41 5.14 -2.72 10.59
C GLY A 41 4.44 -3.64 9.64
N LYS A 42 3.14 -3.43 9.43
CA LYS A 42 2.40 -4.27 8.51
C LYS A 42 2.75 -3.95 7.06
N ILE A 43 3.18 -2.74 6.82
CA ILE A 43 3.65 -2.34 5.51
C ILE A 43 5.04 -1.74 5.72
N SER A 44 6.02 -2.28 5.03
CA SER A 44 7.38 -1.78 5.14
C SER A 44 7.48 -0.37 4.58
N SER A 45 8.18 0.48 5.29
CA SER A 45 8.36 1.85 4.84
C SER A 45 9.64 2.42 5.43
N VAL A 46 10.06 3.56 4.91
CA VAL A 46 11.22 4.26 5.42
C VAL A 46 10.74 5.62 5.88
N LYS A 47 11.09 5.99 7.10
CA LYS A 47 10.70 7.29 7.61
C LYS A 47 11.85 8.26 7.40
N VAL A 48 11.57 9.33 6.66
CA VAL A 48 12.57 10.35 6.38
C VAL A 48 12.06 11.63 7.01
N GLY A 49 12.72 12.06 8.08
CA GLY A 49 12.25 13.22 8.82
C GLY A 49 10.91 12.88 9.46
N ARG A 50 9.89 13.59 9.05
CA ARG A 50 8.55 13.34 9.59
C ARG A 50 7.66 12.64 8.58
N THR A 51 8.22 12.24 7.45
CA THR A 51 7.43 11.70 6.38
C THR A 51 7.74 10.24 6.17
N TYR A 52 6.71 9.46 5.91
CA TYR A 52 6.91 8.07 5.56
C TYR A 52 7.04 7.96 4.06
N ARG A 53 8.00 7.14 3.62
CA ARG A 53 8.18 6.84 2.21
C ARG A 53 7.86 5.37 2.05
N ILE A 54 6.80 5.06 1.33
CA ILE A 54 6.32 3.69 1.20
C ILE A 54 6.61 3.18 -0.19
N PRO A 55 7.53 2.22 -0.35
CA PRO A 55 7.78 1.66 -1.66
C PRO A 55 6.51 0.97 -2.17
N LYS A 56 6.24 1.18 -3.44
CA LYS A 56 5.04 0.60 -4.05
C LYS A 56 5.03 -0.92 -3.90
N VAL A 57 6.19 -1.54 -3.96
CA VAL A 57 6.28 -2.99 -3.82
C VAL A 57 5.86 -3.46 -2.43
N SER A 58 6.08 -2.63 -1.41
CA SER A 58 5.66 -2.99 -0.06
C SER A 58 4.14 -3.01 0.03
N LEU A 59 3.50 -2.06 -0.61
CA LEU A 59 2.06 -2.00 -0.64
C LEU A 59 1.50 -3.21 -1.39
N LEU A 60 2.11 -3.56 -2.49
CA LEU A 60 1.68 -4.73 -3.24
C LEU A 60 1.79 -6.00 -2.43
N SER A 61 2.89 -6.13 -1.67
CA SER A 61 3.07 -7.29 -0.82
C SER A 61 2.00 -7.36 0.26
N TYR A 62 1.68 -6.23 0.84
CA TYR A 62 0.65 -6.18 1.87
C TYR A 62 -0.70 -6.59 1.30
N MET A 63 -1.01 -6.11 0.11
CA MET A 63 -2.27 -6.44 -0.52
C MET A 63 -2.37 -7.92 -0.85
N LYS A 64 -1.26 -8.54 -1.21
CA LYS A 64 -1.26 -9.97 -1.47
C LYS A 64 -1.50 -10.78 -0.21
N ILE A 65 -0.94 -10.33 0.90
CA ILE A 65 -1.13 -11.02 2.16
C ILE A 65 -2.57 -10.88 2.63
N MET A 66 -3.08 -9.65 2.54
CA MET A 66 -4.41 -9.37 3.00
C MET A 66 -5.46 -10.05 2.14
N ASN A 67 -5.17 -10.20 0.86
CA ASN A 67 -6.13 -10.75 -0.07
C ASN A 67 -5.42 -11.75 -0.98
N PRO A 68 -5.07 -12.92 -0.46
CA PRO A 68 -4.28 -13.88 -1.24
C PRO A 68 -5.01 -14.31 -2.49
N PRO A 69 -4.27 -14.64 -3.54
CA PRO A 69 -4.87 -15.08 -4.78
C PRO A 69 -5.70 -16.33 -4.56
N GLN A 70 -6.84 -16.35 -5.17
CA GLN A 70 -7.68 -17.51 -5.04
C GLN A 70 -7.12 -18.59 -5.91
N ARG A 71 -7.10 -19.77 -5.42
CA ARG A 71 -6.58 -20.76 -6.16
C ARG A 71 -7.59 -21.34 -6.82
N GLY A 72 -7.95 -21.00 -7.54
CA GLY A 72 -9.03 -21.59 -8.29
C GLY A 72 -9.84 -21.84 -8.01
#